data_dcf09e922e1a14f2b0dca1bc2145a806
#
_entry.id   dcf09e922e1a14f2b0dca1bc2145a806
#
_cell.length_a   1.000
_cell.length_b   1.000
_cell.length_c   1.000
_cell.angle_alpha   90.00
_cell.angle_beta   90.00
_cell.angle_gamma   90.00
#
_symmetry.space_group_name_H-M   'P 1'
#
loop_
_entity.id
_entity.type
_entity.pdbx_description
1 polymer ?
#
loop_
_entity_poly.entity_id
_entity_poly.type
_entity_poly.pdbx_seq_one_letter_code
_entity_poly.pdbx_strand_id
1 'polypeptide(L)'
;MVRGEIENNWLCFVVSYFYRYYWNKNYVIMKETCNLFFRGIHMITGEIKNKVDKIWENVWAAGLTNPLSVIEQITYLMFIRALDDQEINNIRSKTLLGEDVELIFPESDIGQAMRWSNFKFRNADEIYNIVSNFVFPAIKAMKHGKLPDFDEHGKLIPIPDTDETKDGFDFFAKHMATATFIVPTAQVLEKIITGLDDLYTHDIANLDMQGDLYEYMLSKLSTAGTNGQFRTPKHIREMMVRLLKPTPKDIICDPACGTAGFLVSAAEYVRANHSKKMDKNDWKHYESNMFSGFDTDTTMLRISAMNLMLHSIKYPQVDYKDSLSKQNDVYEAYTVCLANPPFKGSLNAATVHGDLRSITNNTKKTELLFLALFLRILKKGGTCACIVPDGVLFGSSKAHVALRKEIIENHHLRAIISMPSGVFKPYAGVSTAILIFTKTQAGGTDNVWFYDMKADGFSLDDKRQPIEANDIADIIDRFEHIDSESDRKRTEQSFLVPKQEIVDNGYDLSINKYKEIEYIPVEYPPTSEILANIKALNEQIMADTAELERLLNE
;
A
#
# COMPACT_ATOMS: atom_id res chain seq x y z
N MET A 1 12.01 -35.78 -13.35
CA MET A 1 10.75 -35.79 -12.58
C MET A 1 10.91 -36.55 -11.25
N VAL A 2 12.03 -36.44 -10.54
CA VAL A 2 12.29 -37.17 -9.25
C VAL A 2 13.11 -36.30 -8.27
N ARG A 3 13.47 -35.05 -8.60
CA ARG A 3 14.24 -34.14 -7.70
C ARG A 3 13.41 -33.13 -6.93
N GLY A 4 12.16 -32.88 -7.33
CA GLY A 4 11.30 -31.90 -6.67
C GLY A 4 10.49 -32.42 -5.48
N GLU A 5 10.33 -33.74 -5.34
CA GLU A 5 9.56 -34.34 -4.23
C GLU A 5 10.38 -34.65 -2.98
N ILE A 6 11.70 -34.67 -3.09
CA ILE A 6 12.59 -35.01 -1.96
C ILE A 6 12.87 -33.80 -1.09
N GLU A 7 12.94 -32.58 -1.63
CA GLU A 7 13.19 -31.37 -0.83
C GLU A 7 11.98 -30.93 -0.01
N ASN A 8 10.75 -31.12 -0.51
CA ASN A 8 9.53 -30.81 0.26
C ASN A 8 9.26 -31.81 1.42
N ASN A 9 9.72 -33.04 1.33
CA ASN A 9 9.57 -34.02 2.40
C ASN A 9 10.60 -33.83 3.54
N TRP A 10 11.78 -33.28 3.27
CA TRP A 10 12.77 -32.99 4.32
C TRP A 10 12.37 -31.81 5.19
N LEU A 11 11.81 -30.75 4.62
CA LEU A 11 11.29 -29.59 5.37
C LEU A 11 10.12 -30.00 6.28
N CYS A 12 9.21 -30.84 5.78
CA CYS A 12 8.11 -31.39 6.59
C CYS A 12 8.59 -32.33 7.71
N PHE A 13 9.71 -33.06 7.50
CA PHE A 13 10.25 -33.97 8.50
C PHE A 13 10.99 -33.24 9.63
N VAL A 14 11.77 -32.21 9.31
CA VAL A 14 12.48 -31.39 10.31
C VAL A 14 11.50 -30.55 11.13
N VAL A 15 10.50 -29.96 10.52
CA VAL A 15 9.43 -29.24 11.23
C VAL A 15 8.62 -30.20 12.12
N SER A 16 8.33 -31.42 11.67
CA SER A 16 7.62 -32.45 12.44
C SER A 16 8.42 -32.99 13.65
N TYR A 17 9.77 -33.04 13.55
CA TYR A 17 10.63 -33.54 14.63
C TYR A 17 10.84 -32.51 15.74
N PHE A 18 10.98 -31.24 15.41
CA PHE A 18 11.02 -30.14 16.38
C PHE A 18 9.67 -29.93 17.10
N TYR A 19 8.55 -30.22 16.41
CA TYR A 19 7.20 -30.02 16.93
C TYR A 19 6.79 -31.07 17.96
N ARG A 20 7.30 -32.28 17.94
CA ARG A 20 6.93 -33.35 18.88
C ARG A 20 7.46 -33.17 20.30
N TYR A 21 8.45 -32.29 20.51
CA TYR A 21 9.10 -32.13 21.79
C TYR A 21 8.61 -30.94 22.63
N TYR A 22 7.94 -29.95 22.04
CA TYR A 22 7.63 -28.72 22.77
C TYR A 22 6.16 -28.27 22.86
N TRP A 23 5.16 -28.91 22.21
CA TRP A 23 3.83 -28.28 22.22
C TRP A 23 2.62 -29.24 22.14
N ASN A 24 1.88 -29.34 23.26
CA ASN A 24 0.65 -30.15 23.35
C ASN A 24 -0.63 -29.31 23.60
N LYS A 25 -0.67 -27.99 23.38
CA LYS A 25 -1.93 -27.21 23.58
C LYS A 25 -2.28 -26.12 22.57
N ASN A 26 -1.39 -25.72 21.68
CA ASN A 26 -1.65 -24.59 20.75
C ASN A 26 -1.61 -24.97 19.26
N TYR A 27 -1.69 -26.26 18.94
CA TYR A 27 -1.51 -26.78 17.57
C TYR A 27 -2.57 -26.31 16.57
N VAL A 28 -3.81 -26.08 17.03
CA VAL A 28 -4.93 -25.68 16.15
C VAL A 28 -4.81 -24.21 15.75
N ILE A 29 -4.45 -23.34 16.67
CA ILE A 29 -4.35 -21.89 16.44
C ILE A 29 -3.18 -21.56 15.51
N MET A 30 -2.03 -22.23 15.67
CA MET A 30 -0.86 -21.98 14.79
C MET A 30 -1.04 -22.51 13.37
N LYS A 31 -1.79 -23.59 13.17
CA LYS A 31 -2.08 -24.11 11.82
C LYS A 31 -3.03 -23.20 11.05
N GLU A 32 -3.97 -22.56 11.72
CA GLU A 32 -4.84 -21.55 11.11
C GLU A 32 -4.07 -20.24 10.86
N THR A 33 -3.20 -19.83 11.77
CA THR A 33 -2.35 -18.63 11.60
C THR A 33 -1.29 -18.82 10.51
N CYS A 34 -0.64 -19.98 10.43
CA CYS A 34 0.28 -20.32 9.32
C CYS A 34 -0.45 -20.41 7.97
N ASN A 35 -1.62 -21.02 7.90
CA ASN A 35 -2.41 -21.07 6.66
C ASN A 35 -2.96 -19.70 6.25
N LEU A 36 -3.23 -18.79 7.19
CA LEU A 36 -3.54 -17.38 6.91
C LEU A 36 -2.30 -16.62 6.45
N PHE A 37 -1.12 -16.91 7.00
CA PHE A 37 0.15 -16.32 6.59
C PHE A 37 0.53 -16.70 5.15
N PHE A 38 0.31 -17.98 4.77
CA PHE A 38 0.57 -18.45 3.39
C PHE A 38 -0.55 -18.15 2.38
N ARG A 39 -1.77 -17.85 2.82
CA ARG A 39 -2.86 -17.42 1.92
C ARG A 39 -2.79 -15.95 1.52
N GLY A 40 -1.98 -15.12 2.18
CA GLY A 40 -1.87 -13.68 1.92
C GLY A 40 -0.73 -13.27 0.98
N ILE A 41 0.12 -14.18 0.50
CA ILE A 41 1.21 -13.85 -0.41
C ILE A 41 0.97 -14.53 -1.76
N HIS A 42 -0.04 -14.08 -2.49
CA HIS A 42 -0.03 -14.20 -3.94
C HIS A 42 0.84 -13.09 -4.53
N MET A 43 2.14 -13.16 -4.29
CA MET A 43 3.05 -12.38 -5.14
C MET A 43 3.00 -12.98 -6.54
N ILE A 44 2.73 -12.15 -7.54
CA ILE A 44 2.86 -12.52 -8.93
C ILE A 44 4.31 -12.98 -9.16
N THR A 45 4.48 -14.25 -9.47
CA THR A 45 5.79 -14.90 -9.64
C THR A 45 5.84 -15.68 -10.94
N GLY A 46 7.05 -16.11 -11.34
CA GLY A 46 7.23 -16.98 -12.48
C GLY A 46 6.77 -16.38 -13.81
N GLU A 47 5.97 -17.13 -14.57
CA GLU A 47 5.56 -16.77 -15.92
C GLU A 47 4.71 -15.50 -15.98
N ILE A 48 3.78 -15.32 -15.06
CA ILE A 48 2.92 -14.12 -15.01
C ILE A 48 3.78 -12.87 -14.82
N LYS A 49 4.75 -12.92 -13.91
CA LYS A 49 5.70 -11.82 -13.70
C LYS A 49 6.43 -11.46 -15.00
N ASN A 50 6.96 -12.47 -15.71
CA ASN A 50 7.68 -12.25 -16.95
C ASN A 50 6.81 -11.63 -18.05
N LYS A 51 5.53 -12.03 -18.14
CA LYS A 51 4.56 -11.44 -19.08
C LYS A 51 4.31 -9.97 -18.78
N VAL A 52 4.13 -9.61 -17.50
CA VAL A 52 3.96 -8.21 -17.09
C VAL A 52 5.22 -7.39 -17.36
N ASP A 53 6.40 -7.94 -17.03
CA ASP A 53 7.68 -7.29 -17.30
C ASP A 53 7.86 -7.03 -18.79
N LYS A 54 7.47 -7.96 -19.65
CA LYS A 54 7.51 -7.79 -21.11
C LYS A 54 6.57 -6.69 -21.62
N ILE A 55 5.35 -6.56 -21.05
CA ILE A 55 4.46 -5.43 -21.39
C ILE A 55 5.15 -4.11 -21.01
N TRP A 56 5.72 -4.04 -19.82
CA TRP A 56 6.45 -2.87 -19.34
C TRP A 56 7.63 -2.49 -20.25
N GLU A 57 8.47 -3.48 -20.60
CA GLU A 57 9.63 -3.29 -21.47
C GLU A 57 9.25 -2.79 -22.87
N ASN A 58 8.17 -3.29 -23.46
CA ASN A 58 7.68 -2.82 -24.75
C ASN A 58 7.34 -1.33 -24.75
N VAL A 59 6.71 -0.85 -23.67
CA VAL A 59 6.35 0.57 -23.53
C VAL A 59 7.59 1.43 -23.29
N TRP A 60 8.49 0.93 -22.42
CA TRP A 60 9.74 1.60 -22.08
C TRP A 60 10.67 1.75 -23.30
N ALA A 61 10.85 0.68 -24.06
CA ALA A 61 11.67 0.66 -25.28
C ALA A 61 11.11 1.58 -26.39
N ALA A 62 9.82 1.88 -26.37
CA ALA A 62 9.19 2.81 -27.29
C ALA A 62 9.33 4.30 -26.89
N GLY A 63 10.10 4.61 -25.84
CA GLY A 63 10.42 5.97 -25.41
C GLY A 63 9.51 6.55 -24.33
N LEU A 64 8.50 5.81 -23.85
CA LEU A 64 7.71 6.20 -22.69
C LEU A 64 8.43 5.72 -21.41
N THR A 65 9.39 6.53 -20.94
CA THR A 65 10.32 6.16 -19.86
C THR A 65 9.93 6.69 -18.47
N ASN A 66 8.85 7.46 -18.36
CA ASN A 66 8.31 7.85 -17.07
C ASN A 66 7.43 6.72 -16.52
N PRO A 67 7.81 6.05 -15.42
CA PRO A 67 7.07 4.93 -14.86
C PRO A 67 5.62 5.25 -14.51
N LEU A 68 5.36 6.45 -14.01
CA LEU A 68 4.02 6.91 -13.68
C LEU A 68 3.13 7.00 -14.92
N SER A 69 3.67 7.54 -16.01
CA SER A 69 2.97 7.63 -17.29
C SER A 69 2.70 6.24 -17.89
N VAL A 70 3.64 5.30 -17.78
CA VAL A 70 3.45 3.91 -18.22
C VAL A 70 2.28 3.27 -17.49
N ILE A 71 2.26 3.35 -16.15
CA ILE A 71 1.18 2.79 -15.33
C ILE A 71 -0.14 3.47 -15.67
N GLU A 72 -0.16 4.78 -15.85
CA GLU A 72 -1.36 5.51 -16.21
C GLU A 72 -1.97 5.01 -17.52
N GLN A 73 -1.16 4.82 -18.58
CA GLN A 73 -1.65 4.29 -19.86
C GLN A 73 -2.17 2.84 -19.74
N ILE A 74 -1.44 1.99 -19.01
CA ILE A 74 -1.90 0.62 -18.75
C ILE A 74 -3.21 0.64 -17.95
N THR A 75 -3.33 1.52 -16.95
CA THR A 75 -4.56 1.71 -16.16
C THR A 75 -5.76 2.01 -17.05
N TYR A 76 -5.60 2.88 -18.04
CA TYR A 76 -6.68 3.20 -18.99
C TYR A 76 -7.13 1.97 -19.78
N LEU A 77 -6.17 1.19 -20.27
CA LEU A 77 -6.47 -0.02 -21.03
C LEU A 77 -7.13 -1.10 -20.16
N MET A 78 -6.70 -1.25 -18.91
CA MET A 78 -7.36 -2.16 -17.97
C MET A 78 -8.80 -1.71 -17.66
N PHE A 79 -9.03 -0.41 -17.55
CA PHE A 79 -10.37 0.14 -17.34
C PHE A 79 -11.29 -0.12 -18.55
N ILE A 80 -10.80 0.09 -19.78
CA ILE A 80 -11.54 -0.21 -21.02
C ILE A 80 -11.97 -1.67 -21.05
N ARG A 81 -11.04 -2.57 -20.68
CA ARG A 81 -11.35 -3.99 -20.60
C ARG A 81 -12.41 -4.30 -19.54
N ALA A 82 -12.28 -3.72 -18.33
CA ALA A 82 -13.25 -3.90 -17.27
C ALA A 82 -14.67 -3.45 -17.64
N LEU A 83 -14.78 -2.36 -18.42
CA LEU A 83 -16.07 -1.91 -18.97
C LEU A 83 -16.68 -2.97 -19.92
N ASP A 84 -15.89 -3.57 -20.79
CA ASP A 84 -16.40 -4.60 -21.72
C ASP A 84 -16.72 -5.92 -20.99
N ASP A 85 -15.95 -6.31 -19.99
CA ASP A 85 -16.26 -7.48 -19.14
C ASP A 85 -17.60 -7.28 -18.40
N GLN A 86 -17.87 -6.06 -17.92
CA GLN A 86 -19.16 -5.71 -17.31
C GLN A 86 -20.30 -5.72 -18.34
N GLU A 87 -20.06 -5.18 -19.54
CA GLU A 87 -21.03 -5.22 -20.64
C GLU A 87 -21.44 -6.64 -21.01
N ILE A 88 -20.46 -7.55 -21.09
CA ILE A 88 -20.72 -8.97 -21.36
C ILE A 88 -21.63 -9.57 -20.26
N ASN A 89 -21.40 -9.21 -19.01
CA ASN A 89 -22.24 -9.67 -17.90
C ASN A 89 -23.64 -9.05 -17.97
N ASN A 90 -23.76 -7.76 -18.28
CA ASN A 90 -25.05 -7.08 -18.45
C ASN A 90 -25.87 -7.73 -19.57
N ILE A 91 -25.25 -8.01 -20.73
CA ILE A 91 -25.90 -8.70 -21.86
C ILE A 91 -26.37 -10.10 -21.42
N ARG A 92 -25.57 -10.85 -20.66
CA ARG A 92 -25.95 -12.17 -20.15
C ARG A 92 -27.13 -12.08 -19.17
N SER A 93 -27.11 -11.15 -18.21
CA SER A 93 -28.22 -10.93 -17.28
C SER A 93 -29.50 -10.55 -18.01
N LYS A 94 -29.43 -9.64 -18.98
CA LYS A 94 -30.59 -9.24 -19.82
C LYS A 94 -31.13 -10.41 -20.61
N THR A 95 -30.25 -11.20 -21.25
CA THR A 95 -30.68 -12.26 -22.21
C THR A 95 -31.12 -13.53 -21.49
N LEU A 96 -30.41 -13.96 -20.42
CA LEU A 96 -30.65 -15.26 -19.77
C LEU A 96 -31.59 -15.15 -18.58
N LEU A 97 -31.54 -14.03 -17.83
CA LEU A 97 -32.31 -13.86 -16.61
C LEU A 97 -33.52 -12.94 -16.78
N GLY A 98 -33.62 -12.23 -17.92
CA GLY A 98 -34.69 -11.27 -18.19
C GLY A 98 -34.62 -10.03 -17.29
N GLU A 99 -33.44 -9.74 -16.74
CA GLU A 99 -33.24 -8.57 -15.90
C GLU A 99 -33.22 -7.29 -16.74
N ASP A 100 -33.85 -6.23 -16.22
CA ASP A 100 -33.78 -4.91 -16.83
C ASP A 100 -32.47 -4.21 -16.47
N VAL A 101 -31.41 -4.57 -17.19
CA VAL A 101 -30.06 -4.03 -17.00
C VAL A 101 -29.70 -3.15 -18.19
N GLU A 102 -29.24 -1.95 -17.90
CA GLU A 102 -28.78 -1.00 -18.92
C GLU A 102 -27.40 -1.40 -19.46
N LEU A 103 -27.20 -1.20 -20.76
CA LEU A 103 -25.93 -1.46 -21.44
C LEU A 103 -25.01 -0.23 -21.34
N ILE A 104 -23.70 -0.48 -21.30
CA ILE A 104 -22.66 0.55 -21.13
C ILE A 104 -22.31 1.17 -22.48
N PHE A 105 -22.18 0.31 -23.52
CA PHE A 105 -21.76 0.72 -24.85
C PHE A 105 -22.96 1.01 -25.75
N PRO A 106 -22.90 2.09 -26.59
CA PRO A 106 -23.95 2.36 -27.59
C PRO A 106 -24.15 1.20 -28.55
N GLU A 107 -25.37 1.05 -29.05
CA GLU A 107 -25.74 0.00 -30.04
C GLU A 107 -25.26 0.31 -31.47
N SER A 108 -24.76 1.53 -31.74
CA SER A 108 -24.22 1.93 -33.03
C SER A 108 -22.98 1.11 -33.42
N ASP A 109 -22.64 1.09 -34.72
CA ASP A 109 -21.44 0.42 -35.23
C ASP A 109 -20.15 0.94 -34.53
N ILE A 110 -20.06 2.26 -34.29
CA ILE A 110 -18.95 2.87 -33.57
C ILE A 110 -18.97 2.44 -32.11
N GLY A 111 -20.14 2.48 -31.45
CA GLY A 111 -20.30 2.05 -30.06
C GLY A 111 -19.86 0.60 -29.86
N GLN A 112 -20.27 -0.30 -30.74
CA GLN A 112 -19.86 -1.71 -30.69
C GLN A 112 -18.37 -1.90 -31.06
N ALA A 113 -17.83 -1.09 -31.97
CA ALA A 113 -16.40 -1.12 -32.30
C ALA A 113 -15.51 -0.70 -31.12
N MET A 114 -16.00 0.11 -30.19
CA MET A 114 -15.25 0.53 -28.97
C MET A 114 -15.06 -0.58 -27.93
N ARG A 115 -15.77 -1.71 -28.07
CA ARG A 115 -15.65 -2.83 -27.11
C ARG A 115 -14.32 -3.54 -27.26
N TRP A 116 -13.68 -3.86 -26.12
CA TRP A 116 -12.41 -4.60 -26.09
C TRP A 116 -12.48 -5.91 -26.85
N SER A 117 -13.54 -6.67 -26.66
CA SER A 117 -13.81 -7.95 -27.34
C SER A 117 -13.89 -7.83 -28.86
N ASN A 118 -14.19 -6.64 -29.38
CA ASN A 118 -14.34 -6.40 -30.82
C ASN A 118 -13.07 -5.83 -31.47
N PHE A 119 -12.42 -4.84 -30.82
CA PHE A 119 -11.24 -4.20 -31.45
C PHE A 119 -9.93 -4.98 -31.28
N LYS A 120 -9.80 -5.80 -30.27
CA LYS A 120 -8.53 -6.52 -29.97
C LYS A 120 -8.05 -7.44 -31.11
N PHE A 121 -8.92 -7.84 -32.00
CA PHE A 121 -8.61 -8.69 -33.17
C PHE A 121 -8.34 -7.91 -34.47
N ARG A 122 -8.40 -6.59 -34.42
CA ARG A 122 -8.12 -5.74 -35.58
C ARG A 122 -6.63 -5.51 -35.76
N ASN A 123 -6.22 -4.93 -36.88
CA ASN A 123 -4.81 -4.55 -37.08
C ASN A 123 -4.41 -3.35 -36.19
N ALA A 124 -3.11 -3.15 -36.00
CA ALA A 124 -2.56 -2.14 -35.11
C ALA A 124 -3.08 -0.72 -35.37
N ASP A 125 -3.17 -0.32 -36.64
CA ASP A 125 -3.60 1.04 -37.01
C ASP A 125 -5.10 1.25 -36.73
N GLU A 126 -5.94 0.25 -36.99
CA GLU A 126 -7.36 0.27 -36.62
C GLU A 126 -7.56 0.32 -35.12
N ILE A 127 -6.83 -0.51 -34.35
CA ILE A 127 -6.86 -0.47 -32.88
C ILE A 127 -6.50 0.93 -32.38
N TYR A 128 -5.42 1.50 -32.89
CA TYR A 128 -4.96 2.82 -32.47
C TYR A 128 -6.00 3.90 -32.77
N ASN A 129 -6.58 3.86 -33.95
CA ASN A 129 -7.65 4.79 -34.36
C ASN A 129 -8.87 4.67 -33.44
N ILE A 130 -9.35 3.46 -33.18
CA ILE A 130 -10.53 3.19 -32.34
C ILE A 130 -10.24 3.69 -30.90
N VAL A 131 -9.11 3.32 -30.32
CA VAL A 131 -8.79 3.67 -28.93
C VAL A 131 -8.57 5.18 -28.77
N SER A 132 -7.79 5.80 -29.65
CA SER A 132 -7.43 7.22 -29.50
C SER A 132 -8.58 8.18 -29.85
N ASN A 133 -9.37 7.86 -30.87
CA ASN A 133 -10.38 8.79 -31.41
C ASN A 133 -11.80 8.53 -30.89
N PHE A 134 -12.09 7.32 -30.40
CA PHE A 134 -13.42 6.97 -29.93
C PHE A 134 -13.44 6.53 -28.48
N VAL A 135 -12.72 5.46 -28.11
CA VAL A 135 -12.80 4.90 -26.75
C VAL A 135 -12.34 5.91 -25.70
N PHE A 136 -11.17 6.50 -25.90
CA PHE A 136 -10.60 7.43 -24.92
C PHE A 136 -11.42 8.71 -24.75
N PRO A 137 -11.90 9.39 -25.82
CA PRO A 137 -12.87 10.48 -25.71
C PRO A 137 -14.20 10.08 -25.05
N ALA A 138 -14.73 8.88 -25.37
CA ALA A 138 -15.97 8.39 -24.78
C ALA A 138 -15.86 8.19 -23.26
N ILE A 139 -14.75 7.58 -22.78
CA ILE A 139 -14.51 7.41 -21.34
C ILE A 139 -14.43 8.76 -20.62
N LYS A 140 -13.81 9.76 -21.22
CA LYS A 140 -13.75 11.12 -20.64
C LYS A 140 -15.11 11.80 -20.51
N ALA A 141 -16.07 11.40 -21.33
CA ALA A 141 -17.42 11.94 -21.39
C ALA A 141 -18.49 10.96 -20.86
N MET A 142 -18.06 9.87 -20.23
CA MET A 142 -18.92 8.86 -19.62
C MET A 142 -19.79 9.48 -18.53
N LYS A 143 -21.09 9.15 -18.50
CA LYS A 143 -22.06 9.58 -17.49
C LYS A 143 -23.07 8.47 -17.21
N HIS A 144 -23.53 8.38 -15.98
CA HIS A 144 -24.57 7.42 -15.54
C HIS A 144 -24.23 5.96 -15.89
N GLY A 145 -22.93 5.60 -15.83
CA GLY A 145 -22.48 4.26 -16.17
C GLY A 145 -22.48 3.95 -17.69
N LYS A 146 -22.74 4.93 -18.56
CA LYS A 146 -22.83 4.75 -20.02
C LYS A 146 -21.76 5.53 -20.76
N LEU A 147 -21.30 4.98 -21.88
CA LEU A 147 -20.46 5.70 -22.82
C LEU A 147 -21.33 6.48 -23.82
N PRO A 148 -20.93 7.70 -24.21
CA PRO A 148 -21.57 8.46 -25.24
C PRO A 148 -21.38 7.81 -26.63
N ASP A 149 -22.28 8.09 -27.56
CA ASP A 149 -22.18 7.68 -28.94
C ASP A 149 -21.46 8.73 -29.80
N PHE A 150 -21.28 8.44 -31.07
CA PHE A 150 -20.71 9.32 -32.08
C PHE A 150 -21.63 9.42 -33.31
N ASP A 151 -21.67 10.60 -33.92
CA ASP A 151 -22.40 10.82 -35.17
C ASP A 151 -21.63 10.24 -36.37
N GLU A 152 -22.22 10.31 -37.54
CA GLU A 152 -21.63 9.82 -38.81
C GLU A 152 -20.31 10.48 -39.20
N HIS A 153 -19.99 11.63 -38.59
CA HIS A 153 -18.75 12.37 -38.81
C HIS A 153 -17.71 12.07 -37.70
N GLY A 154 -17.99 11.14 -36.78
CA GLY A 154 -17.13 10.78 -35.68
C GLY A 154 -17.10 11.83 -34.55
N LYS A 155 -18.07 12.73 -34.48
CA LYS A 155 -18.20 13.71 -33.40
C LYS A 155 -19.01 13.12 -32.25
N LEU A 156 -18.49 13.27 -31.04
CA LEU A 156 -19.10 12.78 -29.81
C LEU A 156 -20.48 13.42 -29.56
N ILE A 157 -21.47 12.58 -29.30
CA ILE A 157 -22.84 12.96 -28.91
C ILE A 157 -22.93 12.90 -27.38
N PRO A 158 -22.97 14.04 -26.67
CA PRO A 158 -22.92 14.05 -25.21
C PRO A 158 -24.17 13.42 -24.60
N ILE A 159 -23.98 12.67 -23.51
CA ILE A 159 -25.10 12.17 -22.69
C ILE A 159 -25.71 13.36 -21.93
N PRO A 160 -27.02 13.56 -21.99
CA PRO A 160 -27.69 14.63 -21.24
C PRO A 160 -27.47 14.51 -19.72
N ASP A 161 -27.41 15.65 -19.03
CA ASP A 161 -27.41 15.66 -17.57
C ASP A 161 -28.82 15.32 -17.07
N THR A 162 -28.94 14.23 -16.32
CA THR A 162 -30.15 13.85 -15.59
C THR A 162 -29.83 13.81 -14.11
N ASP A 163 -30.83 14.09 -13.25
CA ASP A 163 -30.68 14.09 -11.78
C ASP A 163 -30.51 12.67 -11.18
N GLU A 164 -30.35 11.64 -12.01
CA GLU A 164 -30.33 10.25 -11.57
C GLU A 164 -28.97 9.77 -11.10
N THR A 165 -29.03 8.83 -10.20
CA THR A 165 -27.96 8.28 -9.35
C THR A 165 -26.63 8.01 -10.03
N LYS A 166 -25.54 8.43 -9.38
CA LYS A 166 -24.14 8.20 -9.75
C LYS A 166 -23.80 6.71 -9.71
N ASP A 167 -23.40 6.14 -10.84
CA ASP A 167 -22.84 4.79 -10.91
C ASP A 167 -21.34 4.79 -10.56
N GLY A 168 -20.79 3.62 -10.20
CA GLY A 168 -19.38 3.46 -9.81
C GLY A 168 -18.39 3.87 -10.91
N PHE A 169 -18.75 3.66 -12.17
CA PHE A 169 -17.92 4.08 -13.30
C PHE A 169 -17.86 5.61 -13.47
N ASP A 170 -18.89 6.35 -13.06
CA ASP A 170 -18.88 7.83 -13.05
C ASP A 170 -17.79 8.38 -12.12
N PHE A 171 -17.49 7.66 -11.04
CA PHE A 171 -16.40 8.01 -10.14
C PHE A 171 -15.04 7.99 -10.82
N PHE A 172 -14.77 6.96 -11.63
CA PHE A 172 -13.53 6.89 -12.39
C PHE A 172 -13.52 7.89 -13.54
N ALA A 173 -14.62 8.02 -14.28
CA ALA A 173 -14.76 8.98 -15.38
C ALA A 173 -14.49 10.43 -14.95
N LYS A 174 -14.92 10.81 -13.74
CA LYS A 174 -14.62 12.12 -13.15
C LYS A 174 -13.10 12.41 -13.11
N HIS A 175 -12.28 11.39 -12.84
CA HIS A 175 -10.82 11.54 -12.81
C HIS A 175 -10.19 11.48 -14.19
N MET A 176 -10.92 11.00 -15.22
CA MET A 176 -10.46 10.93 -16.59
C MET A 176 -10.53 12.25 -17.36
N ALA A 177 -11.24 13.27 -16.86
CA ALA A 177 -11.43 14.53 -17.56
C ALA A 177 -10.11 15.20 -18.02
N THR A 178 -9.05 15.09 -17.20
CA THR A 178 -7.70 15.62 -17.49
C THR A 178 -6.73 14.59 -18.04
N ALA A 179 -7.18 13.34 -18.26
CA ALA A 179 -6.32 12.27 -18.75
C ALA A 179 -5.89 12.51 -20.21
N THR A 180 -4.68 12.07 -20.53
CA THR A 180 -4.10 12.18 -21.87
C THR A 180 -3.64 10.81 -22.35
N PHE A 181 -4.07 10.42 -23.56
CA PHE A 181 -3.58 9.21 -24.21
C PHE A 181 -2.23 9.53 -24.90
N ILE A 182 -1.16 8.87 -24.49
CA ILE A 182 0.21 9.15 -24.95
C ILE A 182 0.97 7.88 -25.36
N VAL A 183 0.27 6.78 -25.64
CA VAL A 183 0.90 5.59 -26.22
C VAL A 183 1.50 5.97 -27.59
N PRO A 184 2.82 5.76 -27.79
CA PRO A 184 3.52 6.46 -28.88
C PRO A 184 3.21 5.95 -30.29
N THR A 185 2.88 4.66 -30.46
CA THR A 185 2.61 4.07 -31.78
C THR A 185 1.55 2.98 -31.73
N ALA A 186 0.94 2.72 -32.89
CA ALA A 186 -0.05 1.65 -33.07
C ALA A 186 0.50 0.27 -32.68
N GLN A 187 1.74 -0.04 -33.06
CA GLN A 187 2.40 -1.32 -32.76
C GLN A 187 2.66 -1.51 -31.26
N VAL A 188 2.95 -0.43 -30.54
CA VAL A 188 3.11 -0.48 -29.07
C VAL A 188 1.78 -0.73 -28.40
N LEU A 189 0.73 -0.03 -28.82
CA LEU A 189 -0.62 -0.25 -28.31
C LEU A 189 -1.09 -1.70 -28.53
N GLU A 190 -0.93 -2.23 -29.75
CA GLU A 190 -1.26 -3.61 -30.08
C GLU A 190 -0.53 -4.61 -29.16
N LYS A 191 0.78 -4.42 -28.91
CA LYS A 191 1.56 -5.29 -28.02
C LYS A 191 1.06 -5.23 -26.58
N ILE A 192 0.65 -4.05 -26.08
CA ILE A 192 0.10 -3.91 -24.74
C ILE A 192 -1.24 -4.64 -24.66
N ILE A 193 -2.13 -4.41 -25.63
CA ILE A 193 -3.47 -5.04 -25.69
C ILE A 193 -3.34 -6.56 -25.75
N THR A 194 -2.49 -7.08 -26.64
CA THR A 194 -2.25 -8.52 -26.76
C THR A 194 -1.69 -9.11 -25.48
N GLY A 195 -0.72 -8.43 -24.84
CA GLY A 195 -0.14 -8.89 -23.59
C GLY A 195 -1.12 -8.88 -22.43
N LEU A 196 -1.95 -7.85 -22.31
CA LEU A 196 -3.02 -7.79 -21.30
C LEU A 196 -4.07 -8.87 -21.57
N ASP A 197 -4.51 -9.04 -22.83
CA ASP A 197 -5.51 -10.04 -23.18
C ASP A 197 -5.03 -11.46 -22.90
N ASP A 198 -3.76 -11.78 -23.17
CA ASP A 198 -3.15 -13.06 -22.84
C ASP A 198 -3.15 -13.31 -21.31
N LEU A 199 -2.72 -12.32 -20.51
CA LEU A 199 -2.77 -12.41 -19.06
C LEU A 199 -4.17 -12.69 -18.53
N TYR A 200 -5.17 -11.94 -18.98
CA TYR A 200 -6.55 -12.07 -18.51
C TYR A 200 -7.22 -13.37 -18.97
N THR A 201 -6.84 -13.88 -20.14
CA THR A 201 -7.47 -15.08 -20.72
C THR A 201 -6.90 -16.35 -20.09
N HIS A 202 -5.60 -16.40 -19.81
CA HIS A 202 -4.90 -17.62 -19.44
C HIS A 202 -4.44 -17.67 -17.99
N ASP A 203 -4.13 -16.52 -17.40
CA ASP A 203 -3.42 -16.47 -16.12
C ASP A 203 -4.26 -15.89 -14.98
N ILE A 204 -5.22 -15.01 -15.28
CA ILE A 204 -6.00 -14.30 -14.27
C ILE A 204 -7.41 -14.90 -14.16
N ALA A 205 -7.58 -15.78 -13.17
CA ALA A 205 -8.84 -16.51 -12.99
C ALA A 205 -9.91 -15.74 -12.21
N ASN A 206 -9.55 -14.68 -11.46
CA ASN A 206 -10.48 -13.96 -10.57
C ASN A 206 -10.06 -12.50 -10.33
N LEU A 207 -10.97 -11.72 -9.71
CA LEU A 207 -10.75 -10.31 -9.38
C LEU A 207 -9.56 -10.08 -8.42
N ASP A 208 -9.29 -11.01 -7.51
CA ASP A 208 -8.17 -10.88 -6.56
C ASP A 208 -6.82 -10.88 -7.31
N MET A 209 -6.68 -11.75 -8.32
CA MET A 209 -5.49 -11.77 -9.17
C MET A 209 -5.35 -10.50 -10.03
N GLN A 210 -6.45 -9.85 -10.42
CA GLN A 210 -6.39 -8.54 -11.11
C GLN A 210 -5.82 -7.45 -10.20
N GLY A 211 -6.25 -7.43 -8.95
CA GLY A 211 -5.70 -6.55 -7.93
C GLY A 211 -4.21 -6.79 -7.70
N ASP A 212 -3.80 -8.05 -7.51
CA ASP A 212 -2.40 -8.42 -7.33
C ASP A 212 -1.53 -8.05 -8.53
N LEU A 213 -2.05 -8.24 -9.75
CA LEU A 213 -1.40 -7.80 -10.99
C LEU A 213 -1.14 -6.29 -10.98
N TYR A 214 -2.16 -5.53 -10.62
CA TYR A 214 -2.05 -4.08 -10.57
C TYR A 214 -1.09 -3.60 -9.47
N GLU A 215 -1.15 -4.22 -8.28
CA GLU A 215 -0.19 -3.97 -7.20
C GLU A 215 1.26 -4.29 -7.62
N TYR A 216 1.46 -5.38 -8.38
CA TYR A 216 2.80 -5.68 -8.94
C TYR A 216 3.26 -4.60 -9.93
N MET A 217 2.40 -4.15 -10.85
CA MET A 217 2.73 -3.04 -11.76
C MET A 217 3.05 -1.76 -10.98
N LEU A 218 2.26 -1.44 -9.95
CA LEU A 218 2.52 -0.29 -9.08
C LEU A 218 3.84 -0.42 -8.32
N SER A 219 4.32 -1.64 -8.03
CA SER A 219 5.63 -1.84 -7.39
C SER A 219 6.80 -1.35 -8.27
N LYS A 220 6.61 -1.29 -9.60
CA LYS A 220 7.61 -0.73 -10.52
C LYS A 220 7.86 0.77 -10.29
N LEU A 221 6.89 1.50 -9.74
CA LEU A 221 7.13 2.88 -9.30
C LEU A 221 8.22 2.95 -8.25
N SER A 222 8.31 1.94 -7.39
CA SER A 222 9.30 1.87 -6.31
C SER A 222 10.74 1.70 -6.80
N THR A 223 10.92 1.01 -7.93
CA THR A 223 12.25 0.69 -8.45
C THR A 223 12.81 1.76 -9.39
N ALA A 224 12.00 2.72 -9.80
CA ALA A 224 12.34 3.71 -10.83
C ALA A 224 13.08 4.96 -10.32
N GLY A 225 13.49 5.01 -9.06
CA GLY A 225 14.41 6.03 -8.53
C GLY A 225 13.82 7.43 -8.45
N THR A 226 14.41 8.40 -9.15
CA THR A 226 14.26 9.85 -8.96
C THR A 226 12.88 10.46 -9.28
N ASN A 227 12.01 9.76 -9.99
CA ASN A 227 10.64 10.20 -10.31
C ASN A 227 9.59 9.41 -9.51
N GLY A 228 10.03 8.65 -8.48
CA GLY A 228 9.16 7.76 -7.75
C GLY A 228 8.24 8.51 -6.80
N GLN A 229 6.96 8.30 -6.95
CA GLN A 229 5.98 8.55 -5.89
C GLN A 229 6.31 7.63 -4.72
N PHE A 230 6.32 8.19 -3.51
CA PHE A 230 6.59 7.45 -2.29
C PHE A 230 5.50 6.41 -2.04
N ARG A 231 5.88 5.14 -1.94
CA ARG A 231 4.93 4.06 -1.72
C ARG A 231 5.32 3.23 -0.50
N THR A 232 4.42 3.08 0.44
CA THR A 232 4.64 2.23 1.62
C THR A 232 4.67 0.75 1.21
N PRO A 233 5.69 -0.03 1.63
CA PRO A 233 5.76 -1.46 1.34
C PRO A 233 4.51 -2.22 1.80
N LYS A 234 4.07 -3.23 1.01
CA LYS A 234 2.82 -3.98 1.26
C LYS A 234 2.81 -4.61 2.66
N HIS A 235 3.88 -5.26 3.07
CA HIS A 235 3.99 -5.92 4.38
C HIS A 235 3.88 -4.94 5.57
N ILE A 236 4.36 -3.69 5.42
CA ILE A 236 4.20 -2.64 6.44
C ILE A 236 2.74 -2.17 6.52
N ARG A 237 2.09 -1.95 5.37
CA ARG A 237 0.67 -1.58 5.32
C ARG A 237 -0.21 -2.66 5.95
N GLU A 238 0.02 -3.91 5.60
CA GLU A 238 -0.70 -5.07 6.15
C GLU A 238 -0.50 -5.20 7.66
N MET A 239 0.73 -5.00 8.15
CA MET A 239 1.01 -4.98 9.59
C MET A 239 0.18 -3.90 10.28
N MET A 240 0.21 -2.65 9.78
CA MET A 240 -0.55 -1.54 10.37
C MET A 240 -2.05 -1.80 10.38
N VAL A 241 -2.60 -2.37 9.31
CA VAL A 241 -4.01 -2.76 9.23
C VAL A 241 -4.36 -3.84 10.26
N ARG A 242 -3.50 -4.86 10.40
CA ARG A 242 -3.69 -5.93 11.40
C ARG A 242 -3.66 -5.40 12.84
N LEU A 243 -2.80 -4.42 13.13
CA LEU A 243 -2.75 -3.78 14.43
C LEU A 243 -4.02 -3.00 14.78
N LEU A 244 -4.69 -2.40 13.79
CA LEU A 244 -5.95 -1.67 14.00
C LEU A 244 -7.21 -2.55 13.92
N LYS A 245 -7.15 -3.69 13.20
CA LYS A 245 -8.25 -4.65 13.02
C LYS A 245 -9.57 -4.02 12.58
N PRO A 246 -9.60 -3.32 11.42
CA PRO A 246 -10.83 -2.67 10.97
C PRO A 246 -11.97 -3.66 10.76
N THR A 247 -13.18 -3.22 11.05
CA THR A 247 -14.43 -3.99 10.97
C THR A 247 -15.31 -3.48 9.83
N PRO A 248 -16.33 -4.23 9.36
CA PRO A 248 -17.27 -3.75 8.33
C PRO A 248 -18.09 -2.51 8.70
N LYS A 249 -18.03 -2.05 9.95
CA LYS A 249 -18.73 -0.85 10.42
C LYS A 249 -17.87 0.41 10.41
N ASP A 250 -16.58 0.25 10.14
CA ASP A 250 -15.64 1.36 10.15
C ASP A 250 -15.75 2.24 8.90
N ILE A 251 -15.33 3.48 9.07
CA ILE A 251 -15.11 4.44 7.98
C ILE A 251 -13.64 4.80 8.00
N ILE A 252 -12.91 4.37 6.97
CA ILE A 252 -11.46 4.38 6.91
C ILE A 252 -10.99 5.51 6.00
N CYS A 253 -10.03 6.29 6.45
CA CYS A 253 -9.46 7.39 5.66
C CYS A 253 -7.93 7.31 5.56
N ASP A 254 -7.42 7.56 4.35
CA ASP A 254 -6.04 7.94 4.10
C ASP A 254 -6.01 9.36 3.49
N PRO A 255 -5.69 10.40 4.27
CA PRO A 255 -5.71 11.79 3.78
C PRO A 255 -4.47 12.17 2.96
N ALA A 256 -3.60 11.21 2.61
CA ALA A 256 -2.46 11.35 1.71
C ALA A 256 -2.31 10.05 0.91
N CYS A 257 -3.39 9.64 0.23
CA CYS A 257 -3.60 8.25 -0.18
C CYS A 257 -2.67 7.75 -1.29
N GLY A 258 -2.08 8.64 -2.09
CA GLY A 258 -1.23 8.24 -3.21
C GLY A 258 -1.92 7.23 -4.12
N THR A 259 -1.43 5.99 -4.16
CA THR A 259 -2.03 4.89 -4.92
C THR A 259 -3.15 4.15 -4.17
N ALA A 260 -3.65 4.66 -3.06
CA ALA A 260 -4.62 4.05 -2.15
C ALA A 260 -4.17 2.73 -1.49
N GLY A 261 -2.86 2.52 -1.35
CA GLY A 261 -2.32 1.26 -0.87
C GLY A 261 -2.79 0.86 0.54
N PHE A 262 -2.97 1.79 1.47
CA PHE A 262 -3.53 1.51 2.80
C PHE A 262 -5.01 1.13 2.73
N LEU A 263 -5.78 1.82 1.90
CA LEU A 263 -7.21 1.55 1.72
C LEU A 263 -7.42 0.16 1.10
N VAL A 264 -6.59 -0.22 0.12
CA VAL A 264 -6.57 -1.57 -0.47
C VAL A 264 -6.25 -2.63 0.59
N SER A 265 -5.17 -2.44 1.36
CA SER A 265 -4.79 -3.40 2.41
C SER A 265 -5.88 -3.53 3.48
N ALA A 266 -6.58 -2.44 3.82
CA ALA A 266 -7.72 -2.47 4.73
C ALA A 266 -8.92 -3.21 4.12
N ALA A 267 -9.20 -3.01 2.83
CA ALA A 267 -10.27 -3.70 2.11
C ALA A 267 -10.03 -5.21 2.04
N GLU A 268 -8.81 -5.62 1.69
CA GLU A 268 -8.40 -7.03 1.69
C GLU A 268 -8.58 -7.66 3.07
N TYR A 269 -8.14 -6.95 4.13
CA TYR A 269 -8.28 -7.42 5.51
C TYR A 269 -9.74 -7.63 5.92
N VAL A 270 -10.60 -6.63 5.68
CA VAL A 270 -12.03 -6.71 6.03
C VAL A 270 -12.70 -7.86 5.27
N ARG A 271 -12.43 -8.00 3.97
CA ARG A 271 -12.97 -9.10 3.16
C ARG A 271 -12.49 -10.46 3.65
N ALA A 272 -11.20 -10.62 3.93
CA ALA A 272 -10.63 -11.88 4.38
C ALA A 272 -11.19 -12.33 5.74
N ASN A 273 -11.39 -11.39 6.67
CA ASN A 273 -11.74 -11.72 8.06
C ASN A 273 -13.25 -11.66 8.34
N HIS A 274 -14.02 -10.87 7.57
CA HIS A 274 -15.42 -10.57 7.89
C HIS A 274 -16.42 -10.95 6.81
N SER A 275 -16.03 -11.24 5.56
CA SER A 275 -16.94 -11.45 4.43
C SER A 275 -18.06 -12.47 4.71
N LYS A 276 -17.77 -13.55 5.43
CA LYS A 276 -18.76 -14.59 5.80
C LYS A 276 -19.85 -14.12 6.75
N LYS A 277 -19.65 -12.98 7.43
CA LYS A 277 -20.56 -12.42 8.43
C LYS A 277 -21.20 -11.12 7.99
N MET A 278 -20.77 -10.55 6.86
CA MET A 278 -21.29 -9.30 6.31
C MET A 278 -22.68 -9.51 5.71
N ASP A 279 -23.62 -8.67 6.14
CA ASP A 279 -24.95 -8.60 5.56
C ASP A 279 -24.98 -7.68 4.30
N LYS A 280 -26.17 -7.52 3.70
CA LYS A 280 -26.35 -6.69 2.50
C LYS A 280 -25.97 -5.22 2.74
N ASN A 281 -26.20 -4.69 3.94
CA ASN A 281 -25.87 -3.30 4.28
C ASN A 281 -24.37 -3.15 4.49
N ASP A 282 -23.71 -4.13 5.09
CA ASP A 282 -22.25 -4.17 5.25
C ASP A 282 -21.56 -4.18 3.89
N TRP A 283 -22.04 -5.01 2.95
CA TRP A 283 -21.52 -5.03 1.59
C TRP A 283 -21.73 -3.70 0.86
N LYS A 284 -22.93 -3.10 0.98
CA LYS A 284 -23.19 -1.78 0.42
C LYS A 284 -22.26 -0.71 1.00
N HIS A 285 -22.02 -0.76 2.32
CA HIS A 285 -21.09 0.16 2.98
C HIS A 285 -19.64 -0.07 2.50
N TYR A 286 -19.20 -1.33 2.43
CA TYR A 286 -17.88 -1.72 1.93
C TYR A 286 -17.63 -1.21 0.51
N GLU A 287 -18.60 -1.36 -0.38
CA GLU A 287 -18.50 -0.99 -1.79
C GLU A 287 -18.51 0.53 -2.03
N SER A 288 -19.05 1.34 -1.10
CA SER A 288 -19.33 2.76 -1.39
C SER A 288 -18.81 3.77 -0.38
N ASN A 289 -18.87 3.50 0.91
CA ASN A 289 -18.68 4.54 1.94
C ASN A 289 -17.57 4.22 2.94
N MET A 290 -17.05 3.00 2.91
CA MET A 290 -16.08 2.54 3.90
C MET A 290 -14.69 3.15 3.71
N PHE A 291 -14.27 3.41 2.46
CA PHE A 291 -12.92 3.79 2.12
C PHE A 291 -12.87 5.18 1.49
N SER A 292 -12.15 6.09 2.12
CA SER A 292 -11.98 7.47 1.64
C SER A 292 -10.51 7.82 1.52
N GLY A 293 -10.13 8.51 0.44
CA GLY A 293 -8.77 8.97 0.21
C GLY A 293 -8.71 10.39 -0.32
N PHE A 294 -7.68 11.15 0.05
CA PHE A 294 -7.43 12.48 -0.48
C PHE A 294 -6.02 12.55 -1.06
N ASP A 295 -5.89 13.21 -2.19
CA ASP A 295 -4.60 13.57 -2.77
C ASP A 295 -4.74 14.87 -3.57
N THR A 296 -3.62 15.53 -3.84
CA THR A 296 -3.53 16.74 -4.68
C THR A 296 -2.99 16.44 -6.08
N ASP A 297 -2.57 15.20 -6.34
CA ASP A 297 -2.11 14.74 -7.64
C ASP A 297 -3.23 13.99 -8.37
N THR A 298 -3.70 14.58 -9.47
CA THR A 298 -4.80 14.00 -10.27
C THR A 298 -4.44 12.65 -10.91
N THR A 299 -3.15 12.40 -11.19
CA THR A 299 -2.69 11.10 -11.68
C THR A 299 -2.76 10.04 -10.57
N MET A 300 -2.37 10.41 -9.35
CA MET A 300 -2.54 9.53 -8.19
C MET A 300 -4.01 9.18 -7.95
N LEU A 301 -4.92 10.15 -8.08
CA LEU A 301 -6.37 9.90 -7.92
C LEU A 301 -6.92 8.92 -8.97
N ARG A 302 -6.46 8.99 -10.22
CA ARG A 302 -6.83 8.00 -11.26
C ARG A 302 -6.33 6.61 -10.91
N ILE A 303 -5.06 6.51 -10.53
CA ILE A 303 -4.44 5.25 -10.13
C ILE A 303 -5.12 4.67 -8.89
N SER A 304 -5.40 5.49 -7.88
CA SER A 304 -6.04 5.06 -6.63
C SER A 304 -7.47 4.59 -6.85
N ALA A 305 -8.25 5.33 -7.66
CA ALA A 305 -9.61 4.93 -8.01
C ALA A 305 -9.62 3.56 -8.69
N MET A 306 -8.74 3.34 -9.69
CA MET A 306 -8.63 2.06 -10.38
C MET A 306 -8.15 0.95 -9.44
N ASN A 307 -7.18 1.24 -8.57
CA ASN A 307 -6.67 0.27 -7.60
C ASN A 307 -7.80 -0.24 -6.69
N LEU A 308 -8.61 0.67 -6.15
CA LEU A 308 -9.77 0.33 -5.33
C LEU A 308 -10.84 -0.45 -6.10
N MET A 309 -11.13 -0.07 -7.34
CA MET A 309 -12.09 -0.80 -8.19
C MET A 309 -11.65 -2.23 -8.48
N LEU A 310 -10.37 -2.46 -8.77
CA LEU A 310 -9.80 -3.80 -8.97
C LEU A 310 -9.82 -4.65 -7.70
N HIS A 311 -9.95 -4.02 -6.53
CA HIS A 311 -10.14 -4.69 -5.24
C HIS A 311 -11.61 -4.72 -4.77
N SER A 312 -12.54 -4.66 -5.73
CA SER A 312 -14.00 -4.82 -5.50
C SER A 312 -14.68 -3.68 -4.75
N ILE A 313 -14.10 -2.49 -4.75
CA ILE A 313 -14.75 -1.28 -4.24
C ILE A 313 -15.38 -0.55 -5.43
N LYS A 314 -16.69 -0.67 -5.57
CA LYS A 314 -17.42 -0.17 -6.76
C LYS A 314 -17.44 1.35 -6.86
N TYR A 315 -17.48 2.04 -5.69
CA TYR A 315 -17.66 3.49 -5.62
C TYR A 315 -16.53 4.12 -4.78
N PRO A 316 -15.29 4.11 -5.29
CA PRO A 316 -14.12 4.58 -4.53
C PRO A 316 -14.23 6.07 -4.22
N GLN A 317 -14.24 6.42 -2.93
CA GLN A 317 -14.31 7.81 -2.47
C GLN A 317 -12.90 8.41 -2.41
N VAL A 318 -12.31 8.69 -3.58
CA VAL A 318 -11.02 9.37 -3.68
C VAL A 318 -11.22 10.75 -4.32
N ASP A 319 -10.79 11.80 -3.61
CA ASP A 319 -11.08 13.17 -4.00
C ASP A 319 -9.81 14.02 -4.09
N TYR A 320 -9.82 14.95 -5.05
CA TYR A 320 -8.84 16.03 -5.09
C TYR A 320 -9.07 16.96 -3.92
N LYS A 321 -8.19 16.88 -2.92
CA LYS A 321 -8.30 17.71 -1.71
C LYS A 321 -6.92 17.96 -1.11
N ASP A 322 -6.59 19.21 -0.87
CA ASP A 322 -5.48 19.56 0.00
C ASP A 322 -5.91 19.37 1.46
N SER A 323 -5.47 18.26 2.04
CA SER A 323 -5.85 17.80 3.36
C SER A 323 -5.55 18.80 4.48
N LEU A 324 -4.52 19.63 4.31
CA LEU A 324 -4.08 20.60 5.31
C LEU A 324 -4.67 22.00 5.09
N SER A 325 -5.36 22.21 3.96
CA SER A 325 -5.92 23.50 3.57
C SER A 325 -7.00 23.97 4.53
N LYS A 326 -7.12 25.28 4.69
CA LYS A 326 -8.25 25.91 5.40
C LYS A 326 -9.61 25.64 4.75
N GLN A 327 -9.64 25.17 3.51
CA GLN A 327 -10.86 24.78 2.79
C GLN A 327 -11.26 23.33 3.10
N ASN A 328 -10.41 22.55 3.79
CA ASN A 328 -10.78 21.21 4.21
C ASN A 328 -11.82 21.27 5.33
N ASP A 329 -13.06 20.98 5.00
CA ASP A 329 -14.24 21.01 5.88
C ASP A 329 -14.44 19.70 6.68
N VAL A 330 -13.65 18.65 6.43
CA VAL A 330 -13.77 17.34 7.08
C VAL A 330 -13.50 17.46 8.58
N TYR A 331 -14.47 17.09 9.39
CA TYR A 331 -14.40 17.09 10.85
C TYR A 331 -15.12 15.86 11.42
N GLU A 332 -14.48 15.11 12.31
CA GLU A 332 -15.03 13.92 13.00
C GLU A 332 -15.82 12.96 12.09
N ALA A 333 -15.26 12.67 10.91
CA ALA A 333 -15.92 11.87 9.89
C ALA A 333 -15.53 10.38 9.92
N TYR A 334 -14.33 10.05 10.39
CA TYR A 334 -13.74 8.72 10.24
C TYR A 334 -13.53 8.00 11.56
N THR A 335 -13.63 6.67 11.53
CA THR A 335 -13.36 5.81 12.70
C THR A 335 -11.93 5.27 12.69
N VAL A 336 -11.32 5.16 11.51
CA VAL A 336 -9.95 4.68 11.33
C VAL A 336 -9.19 5.61 10.37
N CYS A 337 -7.98 6.00 10.75
CA CYS A 337 -7.02 6.64 9.85
C CYS A 337 -5.78 5.76 9.70
N LEU A 338 -5.38 5.51 8.46
CA LEU A 338 -4.17 4.77 8.07
C LEU A 338 -3.42 5.60 7.07
N ALA A 339 -2.20 6.03 7.36
CA ALA A 339 -1.47 6.91 6.45
C ALA A 339 0.04 6.85 6.61
N ASN A 340 0.72 7.19 5.52
CA ASN A 340 2.12 7.54 5.48
C ASN A 340 2.27 8.94 4.87
N PRO A 341 2.03 10.02 5.64
CA PRO A 341 2.06 11.37 5.13
C PRO A 341 3.48 11.81 4.74
N PRO A 342 3.65 12.89 3.95
CA PRO A 342 4.96 13.41 3.57
C PRO A 342 5.84 13.71 4.80
N PHE A 343 7.09 13.21 4.77
CA PHE A 343 8.04 13.35 5.90
C PHE A 343 8.66 14.74 6.01
N LYS A 344 8.60 15.52 4.96
CA LYS A 344 9.17 16.87 4.88
C LYS A 344 8.27 17.78 4.08
N GLY A 345 8.19 19.02 4.51
CA GLY A 345 7.49 20.07 3.80
C GLY A 345 7.28 21.28 4.69
N SER A 346 7.06 22.42 4.06
CA SER A 346 6.72 23.65 4.78
C SER A 346 5.65 24.39 3.99
N LEU A 347 4.52 24.63 4.62
CA LEU A 347 3.38 25.30 4.03
C LEU A 347 3.31 26.78 4.43
N ASN A 348 2.62 27.56 3.61
CA ASN A 348 2.27 28.92 4.00
C ASN A 348 1.20 28.87 5.11
N ALA A 349 1.50 29.44 6.28
CA ALA A 349 0.57 29.43 7.42
C ALA A 349 -0.82 30.02 7.08
N ALA A 350 -0.92 30.93 6.11
CA ALA A 350 -2.19 31.53 5.69
C ALA A 350 -3.11 30.54 4.95
N THR A 351 -2.58 29.46 4.38
CA THR A 351 -3.35 28.45 3.65
C THR A 351 -3.78 27.29 4.55
N VAL A 352 -3.12 27.08 5.69
CA VAL A 352 -3.35 25.96 6.61
C VAL A 352 -4.59 26.21 7.48
N HIS A 353 -5.39 25.15 7.72
CA HIS A 353 -6.58 25.19 8.57
C HIS A 353 -6.25 25.68 9.99
N GLY A 354 -7.15 26.51 10.55
CA GLY A 354 -6.95 27.14 11.86
C GLY A 354 -6.77 26.15 13.01
N ASP A 355 -7.60 25.10 13.05
CA ASP A 355 -7.55 24.08 14.11
C ASP A 355 -6.18 23.36 14.13
N LEU A 356 -5.63 23.03 12.96
CA LEU A 356 -4.31 22.37 12.87
C LEU A 356 -3.19 23.26 13.41
N ARG A 357 -3.30 24.57 13.14
CA ARG A 357 -2.33 25.55 13.62
C ARG A 357 -2.40 25.74 15.13
N SER A 358 -3.61 25.73 15.70
CA SER A 358 -3.80 25.89 17.16
C SER A 358 -3.15 24.75 17.95
N ILE A 359 -3.39 23.50 17.54
CA ILE A 359 -2.79 22.30 18.17
C ILE A 359 -1.27 22.29 18.03
N THR A 360 -0.75 22.73 16.91
CA THR A 360 0.68 22.64 16.57
C THR A 360 1.45 23.93 16.82
N ASN A 361 0.95 24.83 17.64
CA ASN A 361 1.60 26.10 17.95
C ASN A 361 2.06 26.88 16.69
N ASN A 362 1.17 26.96 15.69
CA ASN A 362 1.38 27.65 14.40
C ASN A 362 2.55 27.15 13.56
N THR A 363 2.89 25.86 13.63
CA THR A 363 3.92 25.27 12.78
C THR A 363 3.56 25.37 11.29
N LYS A 364 4.59 25.32 10.46
CA LYS A 364 4.48 25.18 8.99
C LYS A 364 4.90 23.80 8.50
N LYS A 365 5.37 22.93 9.40
CA LYS A 365 5.90 21.60 9.09
C LYS A 365 4.77 20.63 8.78
N THR A 366 4.79 20.05 7.58
CA THR A 366 3.72 19.17 7.08
C THR A 366 3.54 17.92 7.95
N GLU A 367 4.63 17.30 8.40
CA GLU A 367 4.61 16.10 9.23
C GLU A 367 3.86 16.30 10.57
N LEU A 368 3.96 17.48 11.18
CA LEU A 368 3.21 17.81 12.40
C LEU A 368 1.76 18.18 12.11
N LEU A 369 1.52 18.86 11.01
CA LEU A 369 0.17 19.26 10.60
C LEU A 369 -0.70 18.04 10.25
N PHE A 370 -0.13 16.98 9.66
CA PHE A 370 -0.86 15.73 9.41
C PHE A 370 -1.27 15.02 10.71
N LEU A 371 -0.41 15.00 11.73
CA LEU A 371 -0.81 14.44 13.04
C LEU A 371 -1.97 15.23 13.67
N ALA A 372 -1.95 16.56 13.59
CA ALA A 372 -3.07 17.39 14.03
C ALA A 372 -4.33 17.15 13.17
N LEU A 373 -4.16 16.90 11.87
CA LEU A 373 -5.27 16.56 10.96
C LEU A 373 -5.97 15.26 11.40
N PHE A 374 -5.22 14.21 11.76
CA PHE A 374 -5.83 12.96 12.23
C PHE A 374 -6.68 13.20 13.48
N LEU A 375 -6.21 14.02 14.43
CA LEU A 375 -7.01 14.40 15.61
C LEU A 375 -8.29 15.16 15.23
N ARG A 376 -8.27 15.94 14.14
CA ARG A 376 -9.43 16.69 13.67
C ARG A 376 -10.46 15.80 12.98
N ILE A 377 -10.01 14.93 12.05
CA ILE A 377 -10.91 14.17 11.17
C ILE A 377 -11.43 12.88 11.81
N LEU A 378 -10.77 12.33 12.82
CA LEU A 378 -11.25 11.16 13.56
C LEU A 378 -12.47 11.51 14.41
N LYS A 379 -13.43 10.60 14.44
CA LYS A 379 -14.51 10.57 15.43
C LYS A 379 -13.94 10.29 16.82
N LYS A 380 -14.67 10.67 17.86
CA LYS A 380 -14.36 10.23 19.22
C LYS A 380 -14.42 8.71 19.31
N GLY A 381 -13.38 8.08 19.88
CA GLY A 381 -13.19 6.63 19.86
C GLY A 381 -12.48 6.10 18.60
N GLY A 382 -12.28 6.94 17.58
CA GLY A 382 -11.59 6.56 16.36
C GLY A 382 -10.07 6.38 16.58
N THR A 383 -9.45 5.50 15.78
CA THR A 383 -8.05 5.11 15.89
C THR A 383 -7.22 5.54 14.69
N CYS A 384 -5.96 5.84 14.93
CA CYS A 384 -4.99 6.16 13.90
C CYS A 384 -3.76 5.25 14.03
N ALA A 385 -3.28 4.74 12.90
CA ALA A 385 -1.91 4.29 12.76
C ALA A 385 -1.24 5.10 11.64
N CYS A 386 -0.21 5.83 11.97
CA CYS A 386 0.49 6.67 11.01
C CYS A 386 2.01 6.51 11.09
N ILE A 387 2.66 6.59 9.95
CA ILE A 387 4.13 6.58 9.84
C ILE A 387 4.62 8.02 9.98
N VAL A 388 5.62 8.21 10.82
CA VAL A 388 6.26 9.50 11.05
C VAL A 388 7.79 9.36 11.01
N PRO A 389 8.53 10.39 10.58
CA PRO A 389 9.98 10.41 10.77
C PRO A 389 10.32 10.55 12.25
N ASP A 390 11.42 9.94 12.69
CA ASP A 390 11.87 9.96 14.08
C ASP A 390 11.96 11.36 14.68
N GLY A 391 12.24 12.38 13.86
CA GLY A 391 12.27 13.77 14.28
C GLY A 391 10.97 14.27 14.93
N VAL A 392 9.84 13.65 14.65
CA VAL A 392 8.56 13.93 15.33
C VAL A 392 8.56 13.45 16.77
N LEU A 393 9.26 12.35 17.06
CA LEU A 393 9.28 11.71 18.37
C LEU A 393 10.12 12.50 19.40
N PHE A 394 11.27 13.04 18.98
CA PHE A 394 12.21 13.71 19.87
C PHE A 394 12.41 15.21 19.60
N GLY A 395 11.83 15.74 18.54
CA GLY A 395 11.97 17.15 18.18
C GLY A 395 11.67 18.09 19.36
N SER A 396 12.57 19.06 19.61
CA SER A 396 12.51 19.97 20.77
C SER A 396 11.76 21.29 20.53
N SER A 397 11.29 21.56 19.31
CA SER A 397 10.55 22.80 19.06
C SER A 397 9.20 22.80 19.80
N LYS A 398 8.70 23.99 20.12
CA LYS A 398 7.41 24.16 20.80
C LYS A 398 6.26 23.39 20.11
N ALA A 399 6.28 23.33 18.78
CA ALA A 399 5.28 22.62 18.00
C ALA A 399 5.33 21.10 18.21
N HIS A 400 6.53 20.48 18.22
CA HIS A 400 6.69 19.05 18.47
C HIS A 400 6.22 18.69 19.87
N VAL A 401 6.67 19.43 20.88
CA VAL A 401 6.29 19.17 22.27
C VAL A 401 4.79 19.37 22.49
N ALA A 402 4.21 20.45 21.94
CA ALA A 402 2.78 20.72 22.08
C ALA A 402 1.92 19.58 21.49
N LEU A 403 2.28 19.08 20.30
CA LEU A 403 1.55 18.01 19.64
C LEU A 403 1.68 16.67 20.39
N ARG A 404 2.89 16.29 20.82
CA ARG A 404 3.08 15.06 21.63
C ARG A 404 2.34 15.16 22.96
N LYS A 405 2.37 16.32 23.60
CA LYS A 405 1.60 16.59 24.83
C LYS A 405 0.10 16.42 24.57
N GLU A 406 -0.42 16.99 23.48
CA GLU A 406 -1.84 16.86 23.12
C GLU A 406 -2.24 15.38 22.98
N ILE A 407 -1.46 14.58 22.25
CA ILE A 407 -1.74 13.16 22.04
C ILE A 407 -1.70 12.37 23.35
N ILE A 408 -0.72 12.63 24.24
CA ILE A 408 -0.51 11.88 25.47
C ILE A 408 -1.50 12.29 26.57
N GLU A 409 -1.77 13.58 26.72
CA GLU A 409 -2.62 14.08 27.80
C GLU A 409 -4.11 13.96 27.50
N ASN A 410 -4.51 14.29 26.26
CA ASN A 410 -5.92 14.43 25.89
C ASN A 410 -6.45 13.20 25.12
N HIS A 411 -5.57 12.30 24.69
CA HIS A 411 -5.92 11.11 23.92
C HIS A 411 -5.25 9.87 24.53
N HIS A 412 -5.46 8.72 23.87
CA HIS A 412 -4.82 7.46 24.27
C HIS A 412 -3.73 7.09 23.27
N LEU A 413 -2.48 7.44 23.56
CA LEU A 413 -1.32 6.92 22.84
C LEU A 413 -1.07 5.47 23.25
N ARG A 414 -1.28 4.54 22.32
CA ARG A 414 -1.22 3.10 22.59
C ARG A 414 0.16 2.54 22.36
N ALA A 415 0.78 2.88 21.21
CA ALA A 415 2.03 2.25 20.81
C ALA A 415 2.91 3.16 19.95
N ILE A 416 4.21 2.88 20.02
CA ILE A 416 5.25 3.39 19.12
C ILE A 416 6.10 2.21 18.66
N ILE A 417 6.10 1.95 17.34
CA ILE A 417 6.93 0.93 16.73
C ILE A 417 8.04 1.64 15.96
N SER A 418 9.25 1.60 16.50
CA SER A 418 10.42 2.18 15.85
C SER A 418 10.91 1.26 14.75
N MET A 419 11.05 1.79 13.53
CA MET A 419 11.49 1.04 12.36
C MET A 419 12.92 1.42 11.98
N PRO A 420 13.76 0.46 11.57
CA PRO A 420 15.14 0.74 11.22
C PRO A 420 15.24 1.59 9.96
N SER A 421 16.32 2.36 9.88
CA SER A 421 16.71 3.05 8.66
C SER A 421 16.84 2.06 7.50
N GLY A 422 16.24 2.38 6.35
CA GLY A 422 16.27 1.52 5.16
C GLY A 422 14.96 0.79 4.83
N VAL A 423 13.97 0.72 5.72
CA VAL A 423 12.64 0.13 5.43
C VAL A 423 11.99 0.79 4.20
N PHE A 424 12.20 2.08 4.01
CA PHE A 424 11.64 2.86 2.91
C PHE A 424 12.63 3.16 1.78
N LYS A 425 13.76 2.47 1.72
CA LYS A 425 14.66 2.60 0.58
C LYS A 425 14.03 2.05 -0.71
N PRO A 426 14.39 2.61 -1.87
CA PRO A 426 15.41 3.67 -2.09
C PRO A 426 14.94 5.11 -1.83
N TYR A 427 13.71 5.35 -1.40
CA TYR A 427 13.14 6.71 -1.28
C TYR A 427 13.64 7.50 -0.06
N ALA A 428 13.67 6.86 1.09
CA ALA A 428 14.06 7.48 2.35
C ALA A 428 14.98 6.56 3.14
N GLY A 429 16.19 7.06 3.42
CA GLY A 429 17.15 6.39 4.30
C GLY A 429 17.03 6.84 5.76
N VAL A 430 15.93 7.52 6.14
CA VAL A 430 15.73 8.00 7.51
C VAL A 430 15.00 6.96 8.35
N SER A 431 15.31 6.92 9.63
CA SER A 431 14.55 6.13 10.61
C SER A 431 13.16 6.73 10.79
N THR A 432 12.20 5.86 10.95
CA THR A 432 10.79 6.22 11.06
C THR A 432 10.13 5.41 12.17
N ALA A 433 8.95 5.83 12.58
CA ALA A 433 8.15 5.06 13.52
C ALA A 433 6.68 5.04 13.13
N ILE A 434 5.96 4.03 13.61
CA ILE A 434 4.51 3.98 13.54
C ILE A 434 3.97 4.45 14.89
N LEU A 435 3.11 5.49 14.87
CA LEU A 435 2.34 5.91 16.02
C LEU A 435 0.94 5.32 15.93
N ILE A 436 0.49 4.70 17.04
CA ILE A 436 -0.88 4.18 17.18
C ILE A 436 -1.56 4.88 18.35
N PHE A 437 -2.64 5.62 18.05
CA PHE A 437 -3.40 6.31 19.09
C PHE A 437 -4.91 6.27 18.83
N THR A 438 -5.68 6.46 19.89
CA THR A 438 -7.15 6.60 19.84
C THR A 438 -7.54 8.00 20.26
N LYS A 439 -8.36 8.68 19.48
CA LYS A 439 -8.94 9.99 19.83
C LYS A 439 -10.00 9.83 20.92
N THR A 440 -9.69 10.17 22.14
CA THR A 440 -10.62 10.08 23.28
C THR A 440 -11.18 11.43 23.70
N GLN A 441 -10.39 12.49 23.64
CA GLN A 441 -10.67 13.82 24.23
C GLN A 441 -10.91 13.77 25.75
N ALA A 442 -10.43 12.71 26.42
CA ALA A 442 -10.60 12.47 27.84
C ALA A 442 -9.34 11.82 28.47
N GLY A 443 -8.21 11.89 27.77
CA GLY A 443 -7.01 11.17 28.16
C GLY A 443 -7.11 9.67 27.91
N GLY A 444 -6.46 8.85 28.74
CA GLY A 444 -6.51 7.39 28.67
C GLY A 444 -5.15 6.74 28.40
N THR A 445 -4.08 7.53 28.29
CA THR A 445 -2.72 7.01 28.26
C THR A 445 -2.23 6.75 29.69
N ASP A 446 -2.09 5.49 30.07
CA ASP A 446 -1.46 5.07 31.32
C ASP A 446 -0.02 4.61 31.06
N ASN A 447 0.14 3.74 30.10
CA ASN A 447 1.41 3.26 29.58
C ASN A 447 1.43 3.36 28.06
N VAL A 448 2.60 3.53 27.47
CA VAL A 448 2.83 3.46 26.02
C VAL A 448 3.69 2.24 25.74
N TRP A 449 3.26 1.41 24.81
CA TRP A 449 4.02 0.28 24.35
C TRP A 449 5.05 0.70 23.30
N PHE A 450 6.30 0.32 23.51
CA PHE A 450 7.39 0.56 22.58
C PHE A 450 7.89 -0.76 22.01
N TYR A 451 8.15 -0.76 20.69
CA TYR A 451 8.78 -1.88 20.01
C TYR A 451 9.94 -1.39 19.13
N ASP A 452 11.11 -2.02 19.27
CA ASP A 452 12.33 -1.75 18.51
C ASP A 452 12.46 -2.75 17.36
N MET A 453 11.79 -2.49 16.24
CA MET A 453 11.83 -3.34 15.07
C MET A 453 13.24 -3.35 14.48
N LYS A 454 13.80 -4.54 14.25
CA LYS A 454 15.14 -4.76 13.68
C LYS A 454 15.09 -5.18 12.23
N ALA A 455 14.07 -5.95 11.84
CA ALA A 455 13.93 -6.50 10.51
C ALA A 455 12.46 -6.59 10.10
N ASP A 456 12.20 -6.30 8.82
CA ASP A 456 10.88 -6.35 8.22
C ASP A 456 10.73 -7.45 7.14
N GLY A 457 11.65 -8.43 7.12
CA GLY A 457 11.68 -9.50 6.12
C GLY A 457 12.45 -9.15 4.85
N PHE A 458 13.07 -7.95 4.81
CA PHE A 458 13.85 -7.49 3.66
C PHE A 458 15.18 -6.87 4.09
N SER A 459 16.19 -6.95 3.21
CA SER A 459 17.46 -6.26 3.43
C SER A 459 17.26 -4.74 3.51
N LEU A 460 18.05 -4.07 4.35
CA LEU A 460 17.95 -2.62 4.58
C LEU A 460 18.78 -1.79 3.58
N ASP A 461 19.26 -2.41 2.51
CA ASP A 461 19.91 -1.76 1.38
C ASP A 461 18.91 -1.32 0.30
N ASP A 462 19.41 -0.70 -0.77
CA ASP A 462 18.55 -0.17 -1.84
C ASP A 462 17.88 -1.27 -2.69
N LYS A 463 18.35 -2.51 -2.61
CA LYS A 463 17.79 -3.65 -3.36
C LYS A 463 16.60 -4.29 -2.68
N ARG A 464 16.47 -4.14 -1.35
CA ARG A 464 15.36 -4.68 -0.56
C ARG A 464 15.09 -6.15 -0.88
N GLN A 465 16.12 -6.99 -0.82
CA GLN A 465 15.98 -8.43 -1.06
C GLN A 465 15.32 -9.13 0.13
N PRO A 466 14.46 -10.13 -0.09
CA PRO A 466 13.88 -10.92 0.99
C PRO A 466 14.95 -11.57 1.88
N ILE A 467 14.75 -11.53 3.20
CA ILE A 467 15.59 -12.19 4.21
C ILE A 467 14.69 -12.90 5.24
N GLU A 468 15.26 -13.85 5.98
CA GLU A 468 14.51 -14.61 6.99
C GLU A 468 14.13 -13.78 8.23
N ALA A 469 15.00 -12.82 8.62
CA ALA A 469 14.75 -11.98 9.79
C ALA A 469 13.53 -11.07 9.56
N ASN A 470 12.50 -11.25 10.39
CA ASN A 470 11.22 -10.54 10.25
C ASN A 470 10.49 -10.45 11.59
N ASP A 471 10.34 -9.25 12.11
CA ASP A 471 9.70 -8.99 13.41
C ASP A 471 8.18 -8.79 13.32
N ILE A 472 7.61 -8.74 12.11
CA ILE A 472 6.20 -8.35 11.91
C ILE A 472 5.24 -9.27 12.67
N ALA A 473 5.49 -10.58 12.65
CA ALA A 473 4.64 -11.54 13.34
C ALA A 473 4.70 -11.34 14.87
N ASP A 474 5.89 -11.10 15.42
CA ASP A 474 6.10 -10.84 16.84
C ASP A 474 5.45 -9.50 17.27
N ILE A 475 5.57 -8.45 16.43
CA ILE A 475 4.90 -7.15 16.66
C ILE A 475 3.39 -7.33 16.80
N ILE A 476 2.77 -8.07 15.89
CA ILE A 476 1.32 -8.28 15.87
C ILE A 476 0.89 -9.08 17.10
N ASP A 477 1.55 -10.19 17.38
CA ASP A 477 1.23 -11.06 18.52
C ASP A 477 1.35 -10.32 19.86
N ARG A 478 2.46 -9.60 20.08
CA ARG A 478 2.67 -8.83 21.31
C ARG A 478 1.70 -7.67 21.48
N PHE A 479 1.39 -6.95 20.39
CA PHE A 479 0.42 -5.87 20.48
C PHE A 479 -1.00 -6.37 20.77
N GLU A 480 -1.33 -7.58 20.32
CA GLU A 480 -2.60 -8.24 20.66
C GLU A 480 -2.67 -8.66 22.13
N HIS A 481 -1.51 -8.96 22.73
CA HIS A 481 -1.37 -9.40 24.11
C HIS A 481 -0.61 -8.38 24.98
N ILE A 482 -0.88 -7.09 24.74
CA ILE A 482 -0.14 -5.97 25.35
C ILE A 482 -0.14 -6.02 26.89
N ASP A 483 -1.17 -6.59 27.51
CA ASP A 483 -1.26 -6.78 28.95
C ASP A 483 -0.16 -7.71 29.49
N SER A 484 0.36 -8.61 28.67
CA SER A 484 1.46 -9.51 29.02
C SER A 484 2.85 -8.86 28.95
N GLU A 485 2.95 -7.63 28.45
CA GLU A 485 4.19 -6.88 28.31
C GLU A 485 4.64 -6.18 29.61
N SER A 486 3.82 -6.23 30.67
CA SER A 486 4.10 -5.55 31.95
C SER A 486 5.40 -5.99 32.63
N ASP A 487 5.79 -7.25 32.44
CA ASP A 487 6.95 -7.86 33.09
C ASP A 487 8.24 -7.81 32.24
N ARG A 488 8.14 -7.26 31.02
CA ARG A 488 9.29 -7.18 30.11
C ARG A 488 10.28 -6.10 30.51
N LYS A 489 11.55 -6.47 30.43
CA LYS A 489 12.67 -5.56 30.72
C LYS A 489 12.88 -4.59 29.55
N ARG A 490 13.41 -3.42 29.84
CA ARG A 490 13.76 -2.41 28.84
C ARG A 490 14.96 -2.76 27.97
N THR A 491 15.70 -3.80 28.31
CA THR A 491 16.75 -4.41 27.47
C THR A 491 16.16 -5.25 26.34
N GLU A 492 14.89 -5.67 26.46
CA GLU A 492 14.20 -6.47 25.46
C GLU A 492 13.69 -5.63 24.28
N GLN A 493 13.21 -6.29 23.23
CA GLN A 493 12.82 -5.63 21.97
C GLN A 493 11.52 -4.82 22.10
N SER A 494 10.64 -5.23 23.04
CA SER A 494 9.43 -4.47 23.39
C SER A 494 9.29 -4.31 24.89
N PHE A 495 8.66 -3.21 25.32
CA PHE A 495 8.41 -2.90 26.72
C PHE A 495 7.37 -1.79 26.87
N LEU A 496 6.83 -1.66 28.09
CA LEU A 496 5.92 -0.58 28.46
C LEU A 496 6.67 0.57 29.14
N VAL A 497 6.27 1.80 28.85
CA VAL A 497 6.76 3.02 29.51
C VAL A 497 5.58 3.76 30.13
N PRO A 498 5.59 4.00 31.45
CA PRO A 498 4.56 4.76 32.13
C PRO A 498 4.45 6.19 31.58
N LYS A 499 3.23 6.69 31.44
CA LYS A 499 2.95 8.07 31.03
C LYS A 499 3.77 9.09 31.84
N GLN A 500 3.82 8.94 33.16
CA GLN A 500 4.53 9.89 34.02
C GLN A 500 6.00 10.03 33.64
N GLU A 501 6.66 8.94 33.32
CA GLU A 501 8.05 8.98 32.87
C GLU A 501 8.22 9.71 31.54
N ILE A 502 7.27 9.56 30.62
CA ILE A 502 7.27 10.31 29.35
C ILE A 502 7.09 11.80 29.59
N VAL A 503 6.22 12.18 30.53
CA VAL A 503 6.01 13.57 30.95
C VAL A 503 7.29 14.16 31.55
N ASP A 504 7.91 13.43 32.48
CA ASP A 504 9.15 13.84 33.16
C ASP A 504 10.33 14.01 32.18
N ASN A 505 10.32 13.25 31.09
CA ASN A 505 11.26 13.37 29.97
C ASN A 505 10.83 14.39 28.90
N GLY A 506 9.92 15.32 29.20
CA GLY A 506 9.50 16.39 28.28
C GLY A 506 8.73 15.90 27.06
N TYR A 507 7.97 14.84 27.22
CA TYR A 507 7.19 14.18 26.15
C TYR A 507 8.07 13.62 25.02
N ASP A 508 9.31 13.23 25.29
CA ASP A 508 10.13 12.52 24.32
C ASP A 508 9.54 11.12 24.07
N LEU A 509 9.39 10.74 22.81
CA LEU A 509 8.81 9.46 22.39
C LEU A 509 9.83 8.59 21.62
N SER A 510 11.12 8.97 21.63
CA SER A 510 12.15 8.13 21.02
C SER A 510 12.41 6.90 21.87
N ILE A 511 12.44 5.74 21.27
CA ILE A 511 12.68 4.48 21.97
C ILE A 511 14.02 4.47 22.69
N ASN A 512 15.04 5.10 22.12
CA ASN A 512 16.39 5.19 22.70
C ASN A 512 16.44 5.95 24.03
N LYS A 513 15.41 6.72 24.35
CA LYS A 513 15.29 7.42 25.63
C LYS A 513 14.97 6.47 26.79
N TYR A 514 14.30 5.37 26.49
CA TYR A 514 13.73 4.44 27.47
C TYR A 514 14.37 3.06 27.41
N LYS A 515 14.94 2.68 26.27
CA LYS A 515 15.59 1.38 26.08
C LYS A 515 16.89 1.34 26.87
N GLU A 516 17.07 0.27 27.62
CA GLU A 516 18.33 -0.04 28.31
C GLU A 516 19.20 -0.92 27.43
N ILE A 517 20.50 -0.71 27.48
CA ILE A 517 21.48 -1.53 26.79
C ILE A 517 22.16 -2.40 27.83
N GLU A 518 22.00 -3.72 27.70
CA GLU A 518 22.76 -4.65 28.50
C GLU A 518 24.20 -4.66 27.98
N TYR A 519 25.13 -4.14 28.79
CA TYR A 519 26.55 -4.19 28.48
C TYR A 519 27.04 -5.62 28.71
N ILE A 520 27.12 -6.43 27.67
CA ILE A 520 27.81 -7.70 27.69
C ILE A 520 29.27 -7.41 27.37
N PRO A 521 30.20 -7.56 28.34
CA PRO A 521 31.61 -7.38 28.06
C PRO A 521 32.04 -8.34 26.96
N VAL A 522 32.57 -7.81 25.89
CA VAL A 522 33.16 -8.65 24.85
C VAL A 522 34.49 -9.17 25.40
N GLU A 523 34.55 -10.44 25.76
CA GLU A 523 35.83 -11.09 26.08
C GLU A 523 36.61 -11.24 24.76
N TYR A 524 37.63 -10.41 24.63
CA TYR A 524 38.56 -10.53 23.51
C TYR A 524 39.54 -11.66 23.79
N PRO A 525 39.86 -12.51 22.76
CA PRO A 525 40.95 -13.46 22.91
C PRO A 525 42.26 -12.76 23.31
N PRO A 526 43.14 -13.44 24.05
CA PRO A 526 44.42 -12.86 24.42
C PRO A 526 45.17 -12.29 23.21
N THR A 527 45.86 -11.18 23.38
CA THR A 527 46.57 -10.50 22.28
C THR A 527 47.56 -11.43 21.58
N SER A 528 48.11 -12.39 22.29
CA SER A 528 48.97 -13.43 21.71
C SER A 528 48.27 -14.36 20.71
N GLU A 529 47.01 -14.70 20.99
CA GLU A 529 46.16 -15.52 20.11
C GLU A 529 45.72 -14.72 18.87
N ILE A 530 45.36 -13.47 19.06
CA ILE A 530 45.02 -12.56 17.92
C ILE A 530 46.23 -12.41 17.01
N LEU A 531 47.42 -12.22 17.56
CA LEU A 531 48.68 -12.11 16.80
C LEU A 531 49.03 -13.42 16.08
N ALA A 532 48.78 -14.55 16.71
CA ALA A 532 49.02 -15.87 16.09
C ALA A 532 48.07 -16.06 14.89
N ASN A 533 46.80 -15.73 15.05
CA ASN A 533 45.81 -15.82 13.96
C ASN A 533 46.14 -14.86 12.79
N ILE A 534 46.58 -13.63 13.10
CA ILE A 534 47.04 -12.68 12.06
C ILE A 534 48.24 -13.23 11.29
N LYS A 535 49.20 -13.84 11.98
CA LYS A 535 50.35 -14.45 11.31
C LYS A 535 49.97 -15.62 10.41
N ALA A 536 49.11 -16.52 10.91
CA ALA A 536 48.60 -17.65 10.13
C ALA A 536 47.84 -17.21 8.87
N LEU A 537 46.97 -16.19 9.01
CA LEU A 537 46.24 -15.60 7.86
C LEU A 537 47.20 -14.96 6.84
N ASN A 538 48.22 -14.25 7.29
CA ASN A 538 49.23 -13.68 6.40
C ASN A 538 50.02 -14.75 5.64
N GLU A 539 50.40 -15.86 6.29
CA GLU A 539 51.06 -17.00 5.65
C GLU A 539 50.16 -17.64 4.58
N GLN A 540 48.85 -17.76 4.88
CA GLN A 540 47.89 -18.28 3.91
C GLN A 540 47.68 -17.32 2.73
N ILE A 541 47.57 -16.04 2.94
CA ILE A 541 47.50 -15.01 1.88
C ILE A 541 48.75 -15.09 0.98
N MET A 542 49.93 -15.25 1.57
CA MET A 542 51.15 -15.38 0.78
C MET A 542 51.17 -16.66 -0.07
N ALA A 543 50.68 -17.77 0.49
CA ALA A 543 50.60 -19.04 -0.24
C ALA A 543 49.59 -18.97 -1.39
N ASP A 544 48.40 -18.42 -1.12
CA ASP A 544 47.33 -18.25 -2.13
C ASP A 544 47.75 -17.27 -3.24
N THR A 545 48.50 -16.22 -2.87
CA THR A 545 49.06 -15.25 -3.85
C THR A 545 50.09 -15.92 -4.76
N ALA A 546 51.00 -16.74 -4.18
CA ALA A 546 52.00 -17.47 -4.96
C ALA A 546 51.36 -18.51 -5.90
N GLU A 547 50.31 -19.19 -5.46
CA GLU A 547 49.55 -20.12 -6.31
C GLU A 547 48.82 -19.39 -7.44
N LEU A 548 48.23 -18.20 -7.15
CA LEU A 548 47.62 -17.38 -8.19
C LEU A 548 48.64 -16.91 -9.23
N GLU A 549 49.84 -16.47 -8.79
CA GLU A 549 50.94 -16.11 -9.70
C GLU A 549 51.38 -17.29 -10.54
N ARG A 550 51.44 -18.51 -9.99
CA ARG A 550 51.75 -19.72 -10.72
C ARG A 550 50.70 -19.99 -11.81
N LEU A 551 49.40 -19.90 -11.48
CA LEU A 551 48.30 -20.13 -12.41
C LEU A 551 48.21 -19.08 -13.53
N LEU A 552 48.63 -17.85 -13.26
CA LEU A 552 48.66 -16.79 -14.26
C LEU A 552 49.87 -16.87 -15.23
N ASN A 553 50.91 -17.61 -14.85
CA ASN A 553 52.10 -17.81 -15.67
C ASN A 553 52.12 -19.15 -16.46
N GLU A 554 51.16 -20.03 -16.21
CA GLU A 554 50.79 -21.19 -17.00
C GLU A 554 49.78 -20.82 -18.09
#